data_8e14061ec822d0b0aebd448ac5d0c5ca
#
_entry.id   8e14061ec822d0b0aebd448ac5d0c5ca
#
_cell.length_a   1.000
_cell.length_b   1.000
_cell.length_c   1.000
_cell.angle_alpha   90.00
_cell.angle_beta   90.00
_cell.angle_gamma   90.00
#
_symmetry.space_group_name_H-M   'P 1'
#
loop_
_entity.id
_entity.type
_entity.pdbx_description
1 polymer ?
#
loop_
_entity_poly.entity_id
_entity_poly.type
_entity_poly.pdbx_seq_one_letter_code
_entity_poly.pdbx_strand_id
1 'polypeptide(L)'
;MNPASASWLLLIVSLPTSGATARMRIWRGLKALGCVALRDGAYLLPASPDHEQSLQGLGDECQREGGSAWLMMVQPRSDEEAGEYRQLFDRSAEYAELREAWKEANRGISALSPPELARLQRRLQREFEALRAIDFFPGDASAEAQAAWLDIDRRMQSLLSPDEPHEIDGRIPRLDPAEYQGRTWATRRRLWVDRVASAWLIRRFIDRDARFRWLA
;
A
#
# COMPACT_ATOMS: atom_id res chain seq x y z
N MET A 1 -2.24 -24.84 -3.82
CA MET A 1 -1.29 -25.15 -2.73
C MET A 1 -2.13 -25.56 -1.52
N ASN A 2 -1.89 -26.73 -0.96
CA ASN A 2 -2.68 -27.24 0.17
C ASN A 2 -2.38 -26.36 1.41
N PRO A 3 -3.37 -25.74 2.08
CA PRO A 3 -3.16 -24.85 3.20
C PRO A 3 -2.48 -25.52 4.42
N ALA A 4 -2.50 -26.85 4.50
CA ALA A 4 -1.88 -27.62 5.57
C ALA A 4 -0.34 -27.74 5.48
N SER A 5 0.30 -27.28 4.38
CA SER A 5 1.75 -27.40 4.19
C SER A 5 2.53 -26.08 4.26
N ALA A 6 1.94 -25.03 4.84
CA ALA A 6 2.64 -23.77 5.04
C ALA A 6 3.75 -23.97 6.07
N SER A 7 5.01 -23.90 5.65
CA SER A 7 6.15 -23.88 6.55
C SER A 7 6.32 -22.48 7.16
N TRP A 8 6.86 -22.45 8.35
CA TRP A 8 7.11 -21.23 9.13
C TRP A 8 8.56 -21.16 9.53
N LEU A 9 9.06 -19.97 9.71
CA LEU A 9 10.40 -19.69 10.24
C LEU A 9 10.25 -19.25 11.70
N LEU A 10 10.95 -19.91 12.58
CA LEU A 10 11.06 -19.57 14.00
C LEU A 10 12.47 -19.08 14.27
N LEU A 11 12.61 -17.81 14.61
CA LEU A 11 13.87 -17.23 15.08
C LEU A 11 13.83 -17.11 16.60
N ILE A 12 14.80 -17.72 17.27
CA ILE A 12 15.01 -17.54 18.71
C ILE A 12 16.29 -16.73 18.89
N VAL A 13 16.19 -15.60 19.61
CA VAL A 13 17.32 -14.70 19.89
C VAL A 13 17.41 -14.40 21.37
N SER A 14 18.66 -14.32 21.87
CA SER A 14 18.96 -13.85 23.21
C SER A 14 20.13 -12.88 23.15
N LEU A 15 19.97 -11.70 23.73
CA LEU A 15 20.98 -10.65 23.77
C LEU A 15 21.40 -10.35 25.20
N PRO A 16 22.68 -10.01 25.43
CA PRO A 16 23.17 -9.56 26.74
C PRO A 16 22.37 -8.32 27.22
N THR A 17 22.21 -8.19 28.53
CA THR A 17 21.51 -7.06 29.15
C THR A 17 22.11 -5.70 28.81
N SER A 18 23.40 -5.63 28.55
CA SER A 18 24.14 -4.42 28.19
C SER A 18 23.88 -3.92 26.75
N GLY A 19 23.25 -4.75 25.90
CA GLY A 19 23.05 -4.46 24.46
C GLY A 19 21.75 -3.73 24.12
N ALA A 20 21.34 -2.68 24.85
CA ALA A 20 20.06 -1.99 24.61
C ALA A 20 19.88 -1.47 23.17
N THR A 21 20.92 -0.89 22.60
CA THR A 21 20.87 -0.36 21.20
C THR A 21 20.74 -1.48 20.17
N ALA A 22 21.52 -2.56 20.32
CA ALA A 22 21.44 -3.73 19.45
C ALA A 22 20.05 -4.40 19.55
N ARG A 23 19.54 -4.54 20.77
CA ARG A 23 18.18 -5.08 21.01
C ARG A 23 17.13 -4.29 20.28
N MET A 24 17.16 -2.96 20.37
CA MET A 24 16.21 -2.09 19.67
C MET A 24 16.32 -2.16 18.17
N ARG A 25 17.55 -2.30 17.63
CA ARG A 25 17.79 -2.44 16.18
C ARG A 25 17.24 -3.74 15.66
N ILE A 26 17.55 -4.87 16.32
CA ILE A 26 17.04 -6.19 15.96
C ILE A 26 15.50 -6.22 16.09
N TRP A 27 14.96 -5.70 17.18
CA TRP A 27 13.51 -5.61 17.38
C TRP A 27 12.81 -4.81 16.25
N ARG A 28 13.39 -3.67 15.83
CA ARG A 28 12.85 -2.89 14.70
C ARG A 28 12.93 -3.67 13.38
N GLY A 29 14.01 -4.41 13.15
CA GLY A 29 14.14 -5.28 11.98
C GLY A 29 13.07 -6.37 11.96
N LEU A 30 12.85 -7.07 13.08
CA LEU A 30 11.81 -8.08 13.21
C LEU A 30 10.41 -7.50 13.00
N LYS A 31 10.15 -6.33 13.57
CA LYS A 31 8.88 -5.64 13.38
C LYS A 31 8.66 -5.20 11.93
N ALA A 32 9.70 -4.70 11.27
CA ALA A 32 9.63 -4.29 9.86
C ALA A 32 9.39 -5.47 8.91
N LEU A 33 9.85 -6.67 9.27
CA LEU A 33 9.57 -7.92 8.55
C LEU A 33 8.16 -8.46 8.82
N GLY A 34 7.43 -7.89 9.77
CA GLY A 34 6.12 -8.39 10.17
C GLY A 34 6.15 -9.62 11.06
N CYS A 35 7.29 -9.93 11.69
CA CYS A 35 7.39 -11.04 12.63
C CYS A 35 6.43 -10.88 13.80
N VAL A 36 5.86 -12.00 14.25
CA VAL A 36 5.05 -12.07 15.46
C VAL A 36 5.88 -12.68 16.58
N ALA A 37 5.86 -12.05 17.76
CA ALA A 37 6.49 -12.59 18.94
C ALA A 37 5.57 -13.64 19.58
N LEU A 38 6.05 -14.89 19.68
CA LEU A 38 5.37 -15.95 20.43
C LEU A 38 5.60 -15.77 21.93
N ARG A 39 6.79 -15.31 22.28
CA ARG A 39 7.27 -14.96 23.62
C ARG A 39 8.53 -14.12 23.48
N ASP A 40 9.05 -13.61 24.59
CA ASP A 40 10.31 -12.88 24.59
C ASP A 40 11.44 -13.68 23.94
N GLY A 41 12.03 -13.10 22.91
CA GLY A 41 13.13 -13.70 22.16
C GLY A 41 12.72 -14.76 21.13
N ALA A 42 11.45 -15.10 20.96
CA ALA A 42 11.00 -16.09 19.99
C ALA A 42 10.01 -15.46 18.99
N TYR A 43 10.36 -15.45 17.72
CA TYR A 43 9.65 -14.76 16.64
C TYR A 43 9.29 -15.71 15.51
N LEU A 44 8.03 -15.64 15.07
CA LEU A 44 7.49 -16.46 13.99
C LEU A 44 7.29 -15.60 12.74
N LEU A 45 7.51 -16.20 11.56
CA LEU A 45 7.28 -15.57 10.26
C LEU A 45 6.89 -16.65 9.24
N PRO A 46 5.99 -16.40 8.26
CA PRO A 46 5.75 -17.31 7.14
C PRO A 46 7.05 -17.57 6.36
N ALA A 47 7.31 -18.83 6.00
CA ALA A 47 8.53 -19.20 5.33
C ALA A 47 8.52 -18.73 3.86
N SER A 48 9.58 -18.02 3.51
CA SER A 48 9.96 -17.69 2.13
C SER A 48 11.48 -17.55 2.07
N PRO A 49 12.12 -17.68 0.89
CA PRO A 49 13.55 -17.46 0.75
C PRO A 49 14.02 -16.08 1.23
N ASP A 50 13.24 -15.03 0.93
CA ASP A 50 13.56 -13.65 1.33
C ASP A 50 13.44 -13.45 2.85
N HIS A 51 12.43 -14.07 3.47
CA HIS A 51 12.27 -14.04 4.92
C HIS A 51 13.37 -14.82 5.63
N GLU A 52 13.76 -15.98 5.10
CA GLU A 52 14.86 -16.78 5.64
C GLU A 52 16.17 -16.00 5.61
N GLN A 53 16.51 -15.39 4.47
CA GLN A 53 17.70 -14.56 4.34
C GLN A 53 17.69 -13.37 5.31
N SER A 54 16.53 -12.69 5.43
CA SER A 54 16.38 -11.54 6.32
C SER A 54 16.53 -11.92 7.79
N LEU A 55 15.90 -13.03 8.21
CA LEU A 55 16.00 -13.53 9.58
C LEU A 55 17.39 -14.04 9.91
N GLN A 56 18.07 -14.69 8.95
CA GLN A 56 19.47 -15.10 9.10
C GLN A 56 20.35 -13.88 9.35
N GLY A 57 20.17 -12.80 8.58
CA GLY A 57 20.93 -11.55 8.76
C GLY A 57 20.73 -10.93 10.16
N LEU A 58 19.51 -10.96 10.69
CA LEU A 58 19.22 -10.49 12.05
C LEU A 58 19.83 -11.43 13.12
N GLY A 59 19.83 -12.73 12.87
CA GLY A 59 20.49 -13.72 13.72
C GLY A 59 22.00 -13.51 13.79
N ASP A 60 22.64 -13.30 12.63
CA ASP A 60 24.08 -13.02 12.54
C ASP A 60 24.45 -11.70 13.24
N GLU A 61 23.58 -10.71 13.15
CA GLU A 61 23.74 -9.46 13.90
C GLU A 61 23.66 -9.68 15.40
N CYS A 62 22.69 -10.48 15.86
CA CYS A 62 22.57 -10.84 17.26
C CYS A 62 23.84 -11.53 17.80
N GLN A 63 24.40 -12.45 17.03
CA GLN A 63 25.66 -13.16 17.40
C GLN A 63 26.86 -12.20 17.45
N ARG A 64 26.98 -11.30 16.50
CA ARG A 64 28.04 -10.26 16.49
C ARG A 64 28.00 -9.35 17.72
N GLU A 65 26.82 -9.12 18.26
CA GLU A 65 26.63 -8.33 19.49
C GLU A 65 26.76 -9.17 20.77
N GLY A 66 27.32 -10.39 20.68
CA GLY A 66 27.57 -11.28 21.80
C GLY A 66 26.31 -12.03 22.31
N GLY A 67 25.27 -12.06 21.51
CA GLY A 67 24.05 -12.82 21.76
C GLY A 67 24.10 -14.23 21.16
N SER A 68 22.98 -14.92 21.20
CA SER A 68 22.77 -16.20 20.54
C SER A 68 21.52 -16.14 19.67
N ALA A 69 21.54 -16.82 18.53
CA ALA A 69 20.43 -16.92 17.60
C ALA A 69 20.32 -18.32 17.02
N TRP A 70 19.10 -18.82 16.89
CA TRP A 70 18.76 -20.03 16.18
C TRP A 70 17.60 -19.78 15.24
N LEU A 71 17.79 -20.06 13.97
CA LEU A 71 16.74 -20.02 12.95
C LEU A 71 16.35 -21.46 12.61
N MET A 72 15.07 -21.76 12.72
CA MET A 72 14.52 -23.08 12.46
C MET A 72 13.32 -22.97 11.53
N MET A 73 13.17 -23.98 10.66
CA MET A 73 11.92 -24.18 9.93
C MET A 73 10.99 -25.05 10.77
N VAL A 74 9.77 -24.61 10.97
CA VAL A 74 8.75 -25.32 11.74
C VAL A 74 7.51 -25.56 10.87
N GLN A 75 6.83 -26.66 11.16
CA GLN A 75 5.56 -27.02 10.50
C GLN A 75 4.48 -27.22 11.57
N PRO A 76 3.26 -26.74 11.32
CA PRO A 76 2.15 -27.02 12.22
C PRO A 76 1.85 -28.52 12.21
N ARG A 77 1.46 -29.05 13.36
CA ARG A 77 1.15 -30.49 13.56
C ARG A 77 -0.25 -30.86 13.06
N SER A 78 -1.12 -29.85 12.91
CA SER A 78 -2.50 -30.02 12.45
C SER A 78 -2.99 -28.75 11.71
N ASP A 79 -4.13 -28.85 11.02
CA ASP A 79 -4.80 -27.71 10.40
C ASP A 79 -5.28 -26.68 11.43
N GLU A 80 -5.64 -27.12 12.63
CA GLU A 80 -6.02 -26.27 13.76
C GLU A 80 -4.82 -25.38 14.19
N GLU A 81 -3.67 -26.00 14.44
CA GLU A 81 -2.44 -25.29 14.79
C GLU A 81 -1.99 -24.34 13.63
N ALA A 82 -2.17 -24.75 12.37
CA ALA A 82 -1.92 -23.88 11.23
C ALA A 82 -2.87 -22.66 11.22
N GLY A 83 -4.11 -22.83 11.64
CA GLY A 83 -5.07 -21.76 11.83
C GLY A 83 -4.65 -20.79 12.94
N GLU A 84 -4.22 -21.32 14.10
CA GLU A 84 -3.70 -20.54 15.22
C GLU A 84 -2.50 -19.68 14.79
N TYR A 85 -1.55 -20.26 14.03
CA TYR A 85 -0.40 -19.50 13.53
C TYR A 85 -0.80 -18.34 12.63
N ARG A 86 -1.79 -18.55 11.73
CA ARG A 86 -2.31 -17.46 10.87
C ARG A 86 -3.00 -16.37 11.69
N GLN A 87 -3.76 -16.72 12.72
CA GLN A 87 -4.44 -15.75 13.58
C GLN A 87 -3.47 -14.80 14.28
N LEU A 88 -2.25 -15.25 14.59
CA LEU A 88 -1.21 -14.38 15.16
C LEU A 88 -0.83 -13.21 14.23
N PHE A 89 -1.04 -13.37 12.92
CA PHE A 89 -0.75 -12.36 11.89
C PHE A 89 -1.97 -11.55 11.48
N ASP A 90 -3.07 -11.63 12.24
CA ASP A 90 -4.23 -10.78 11.99
C ASP A 90 -3.86 -9.31 12.18
N ARG A 91 -4.12 -8.50 11.13
CA ARG A 91 -3.84 -7.05 11.06
C ARG A 91 -5.11 -6.20 11.10
N SER A 92 -6.23 -6.81 11.48
CA SER A 92 -7.52 -6.12 11.46
C SER A 92 -7.55 -4.89 12.36
N ALA A 93 -6.88 -4.95 13.52
CA ALA A 93 -6.77 -3.82 14.44
C ALA A 93 -5.95 -2.67 13.85
N GLU A 94 -4.79 -2.97 13.24
CA GLU A 94 -3.93 -1.96 12.62
C GLU A 94 -4.63 -1.30 11.41
N TYR A 95 -5.38 -2.06 10.61
CA TYR A 95 -6.19 -1.49 9.54
C TYR A 95 -7.32 -0.60 10.07
N ALA A 96 -7.94 -0.98 11.18
CA ALA A 96 -8.97 -0.15 11.81
C ALA A 96 -8.39 1.18 12.32
N GLU A 97 -7.23 1.16 12.99
CA GLU A 97 -6.52 2.36 13.44
C GLU A 97 -6.13 3.25 12.27
N LEU A 98 -5.62 2.67 11.18
CA LEU A 98 -5.23 3.40 9.98
C LEU A 98 -6.44 4.09 9.33
N ARG A 99 -7.59 3.42 9.23
CA ARG A 99 -8.82 4.01 8.69
C ARG A 99 -9.34 5.16 9.56
N GLU A 100 -9.26 5.05 10.88
CA GLU A 100 -9.64 6.16 11.78
C GLU A 100 -8.70 7.36 11.62
N ALA A 101 -7.39 7.13 11.52
CA ALA A 101 -6.43 8.20 11.22
C ALA A 101 -6.73 8.89 9.88
N TRP A 102 -7.14 8.15 8.86
CA TRP A 102 -7.54 8.72 7.56
C TRP A 102 -8.85 9.51 7.64
N LYS A 103 -9.83 9.06 8.40
CA LYS A 103 -11.07 9.82 8.63
C LYS A 103 -10.78 11.15 9.30
N GLU A 104 -9.89 11.17 10.30
CA GLU A 104 -9.50 12.40 10.97
C GLU A 104 -8.73 13.33 10.02
N ALA A 105 -7.75 12.81 9.28
CA ALA A 105 -7.02 13.57 8.27
C ALA A 105 -7.98 14.19 7.23
N ASN A 106 -8.96 13.42 6.77
CA ASN A 106 -9.92 13.84 5.75
C ASN A 106 -10.78 15.05 6.15
N ARG A 107 -11.00 15.28 7.45
CA ARG A 107 -11.74 16.46 7.95
C ARG A 107 -11.03 17.77 7.66
N GLY A 108 -9.69 17.77 7.64
CA GLY A 108 -8.87 18.97 7.49
C GLY A 108 -8.26 19.18 6.11
N ILE A 109 -8.35 18.24 5.18
CA ILE A 109 -7.60 18.31 3.91
C ILE A 109 -7.93 19.52 3.03
N SER A 110 -9.15 20.03 3.09
CA SER A 110 -9.58 21.19 2.28
C SER A 110 -8.95 22.52 2.74
N ALA A 111 -8.38 22.56 3.96
CA ALA A 111 -7.71 23.74 4.50
C ALA A 111 -6.19 23.73 4.25
N LEU A 112 -5.64 22.63 3.74
CA LEU A 112 -4.22 22.47 3.49
C LEU A 112 -3.81 23.15 2.18
N SER A 113 -2.61 23.75 2.18
CA SER A 113 -1.97 24.19 0.95
C SER A 113 -1.57 22.98 0.07
N PRO A 114 -1.44 23.14 -1.26
CA PRO A 114 -1.06 22.04 -2.15
C PRO A 114 0.23 21.30 -1.74
N PRO A 115 1.32 21.96 -1.28
CA PRO A 115 2.50 21.23 -0.81
C PRO A 115 2.26 20.42 0.47
N GLU A 116 1.45 20.93 1.40
CA GLU A 116 1.10 20.22 2.64
C GLU A 116 0.23 19.00 2.34
N LEU A 117 -0.77 19.15 1.47
CA LEU A 117 -1.63 18.07 1.02
C LEU A 117 -0.83 16.97 0.33
N ALA A 118 0.10 17.30 -0.57
CA ALA A 118 0.97 16.34 -1.23
C ALA A 118 1.92 15.61 -0.25
N ARG A 119 2.38 16.27 0.82
CA ARG A 119 3.16 15.61 1.88
C ARG A 119 2.32 14.65 2.70
N LEU A 120 1.10 15.07 3.05
CA LEU A 120 0.14 14.24 3.78
C LEU A 120 -0.19 12.97 2.97
N GLN A 121 -0.56 13.11 1.70
CA GLN A 121 -0.86 11.98 0.80
C GLN A 121 0.27 10.96 0.77
N ARG A 122 1.52 11.42 0.53
CA ARG A 122 2.70 10.53 0.51
C ARG A 122 2.96 9.85 1.85
N ARG A 123 2.65 10.51 2.97
CA ARG A 123 2.78 9.91 4.30
C ARG A 123 1.76 8.80 4.49
N LEU A 124 0.47 9.08 4.25
CA LEU A 124 -0.60 8.12 4.43
C LEU A 124 -0.44 6.91 3.50
N GLN A 125 -0.03 7.14 2.25
CA GLN A 125 0.28 6.07 1.31
C GLN A 125 1.39 5.15 1.84
N ARG A 126 2.50 5.71 2.32
CA ARG A 126 3.60 4.92 2.88
C ARG A 126 3.20 4.11 4.10
N GLU A 127 2.37 4.68 4.99
CA GLU A 127 1.84 3.98 6.16
C GLU A 127 0.98 2.78 5.73
N PHE A 128 0.14 2.96 4.73
CA PHE A 128 -0.69 1.88 4.17
C PHE A 128 0.14 0.80 3.48
N GLU A 129 1.08 1.18 2.62
CA GLU A 129 1.97 0.26 1.92
C GLU A 129 2.83 -0.54 2.91
N ALA A 130 3.32 0.09 3.98
CA ALA A 130 4.08 -0.57 5.03
C ALA A 130 3.25 -1.63 5.77
N LEU A 131 1.98 -1.35 6.07
CA LEU A 131 1.09 -2.33 6.70
C LEU A 131 0.78 -3.49 5.74
N ARG A 132 0.47 -3.18 4.48
CA ARG A 132 0.23 -4.20 3.45
C ARG A 132 1.41 -5.13 3.20
N ALA A 133 2.64 -4.60 3.30
CA ALA A 133 3.85 -5.38 3.09
C ALA A 133 4.05 -6.49 4.14
N ILE A 134 3.47 -6.33 5.32
CA ILE A 134 3.54 -7.30 6.43
C ILE A 134 2.22 -8.02 6.70
N ASP A 135 1.22 -7.82 5.85
CA ASP A 135 -0.05 -8.54 5.88
C ASP A 135 0.03 -9.77 4.98
N PHE A 136 0.43 -10.88 5.56
CA PHE A 136 0.62 -12.13 4.83
C PHE A 136 -0.69 -12.89 4.55
N PHE A 137 -1.76 -12.52 5.22
CA PHE A 137 -3.08 -13.18 5.14
C PHE A 137 -4.19 -12.14 5.03
N PRO A 138 -4.21 -11.36 3.93
CA PRO A 138 -5.17 -10.28 3.79
C PRO A 138 -6.61 -10.79 3.82
N GLY A 139 -7.45 -10.11 4.61
CA GLY A 139 -8.87 -10.40 4.78
C GLY A 139 -9.74 -9.17 4.52
N ASP A 140 -10.96 -9.19 5.06
CA ASP A 140 -11.96 -8.14 4.88
C ASP A 140 -11.46 -6.76 5.35
N ALA A 141 -10.75 -6.70 6.47
CA ALA A 141 -10.19 -5.44 6.99
C ALA A 141 -9.19 -4.79 6.00
N SER A 142 -8.38 -5.60 5.32
CA SER A 142 -7.47 -5.14 4.27
C SER A 142 -8.23 -4.60 3.05
N ALA A 143 -9.29 -5.30 2.62
CA ALA A 143 -10.14 -4.88 1.51
C ALA A 143 -10.88 -3.57 1.82
N GLU A 144 -11.43 -3.42 3.02
CA GLU A 144 -12.07 -2.20 3.49
C GLU A 144 -11.09 -1.02 3.58
N ALA A 145 -9.86 -1.26 4.05
CA ALA A 145 -8.82 -0.24 4.09
C ALA A 145 -8.39 0.19 2.67
N GLN A 146 -8.30 -0.76 1.73
CA GLN A 146 -8.02 -0.46 0.33
C GLN A 146 -9.10 0.44 -0.29
N ALA A 147 -10.38 0.14 -0.04
CA ALA A 147 -11.49 0.95 -0.52
C ALA A 147 -11.47 2.37 0.09
N ALA A 148 -11.24 2.48 1.40
CA ALA A 148 -11.13 3.75 2.10
C ALA A 148 -9.92 4.58 1.60
N TRP A 149 -8.79 3.93 1.29
CA TRP A 149 -7.63 4.59 0.69
C TRP A 149 -7.95 5.19 -0.68
N LEU A 150 -8.59 4.43 -1.55
CA LEU A 150 -8.96 4.90 -2.89
C LEU A 150 -9.89 6.11 -2.83
N ASP A 151 -10.78 6.16 -1.85
CA ASP A 151 -11.70 7.29 -1.68
C ASP A 151 -10.97 8.57 -1.21
N ILE A 152 -10.15 8.47 -0.18
CA ILE A 152 -9.40 9.63 0.34
C ILE A 152 -8.34 10.10 -0.66
N ASP A 153 -7.66 9.20 -1.37
CA ASP A 153 -6.66 9.52 -2.38
C ASP A 153 -7.30 10.28 -3.56
N ARG A 154 -8.44 9.80 -4.07
CA ARG A 154 -9.22 10.48 -5.11
C ARG A 154 -9.60 11.90 -4.69
N ARG A 155 -10.03 12.08 -3.44
CA ARG A 155 -10.36 13.39 -2.90
C ARG A 155 -9.15 14.32 -2.80
N MET A 156 -8.01 13.80 -2.34
CA MET A 156 -6.75 14.56 -2.31
C MET A 156 -6.30 14.97 -3.71
N GLN A 157 -6.38 14.07 -4.68
CA GLN A 157 -6.03 14.35 -6.07
C GLN A 157 -6.94 15.44 -6.67
N SER A 158 -8.24 15.41 -6.40
CA SER A 158 -9.14 16.44 -6.88
C SER A 158 -8.81 17.82 -6.32
N LEU A 159 -8.31 17.90 -5.08
CA LEU A 159 -7.86 19.15 -4.47
C LEU A 159 -6.49 19.62 -4.99
N LEU A 160 -5.60 18.68 -5.37
CA LEU A 160 -4.29 18.99 -5.94
C LEU A 160 -4.37 19.44 -7.40
N SER A 161 -5.36 18.95 -8.12
CA SER A 161 -5.56 19.24 -9.56
C SER A 161 -7.01 19.67 -9.84
N PRO A 162 -7.48 20.81 -9.32
CA PRO A 162 -8.88 21.24 -9.45
C PRO A 162 -9.26 21.52 -10.91
N ASP A 163 -8.28 21.78 -11.77
CA ASP A 163 -8.47 22.06 -13.19
C ASP A 163 -8.47 20.83 -14.08
N GLU A 164 -8.24 19.64 -13.53
CA GLU A 164 -8.23 18.39 -14.30
C GLU A 164 -9.59 17.71 -14.27
N PRO A 165 -10.01 17.07 -15.38
CA PRO A 165 -11.21 16.26 -15.38
C PRO A 165 -11.03 15.07 -14.44
N HIS A 166 -11.96 14.91 -13.50
CA HIS A 166 -12.02 13.77 -12.60
C HIS A 166 -12.94 12.70 -13.17
N GLU A 167 -12.73 11.47 -12.74
CA GLU A 167 -13.61 10.36 -13.05
C GLU A 167 -15.03 10.66 -12.55
N ILE A 168 -15.99 10.53 -13.45
CA ILE A 168 -17.41 10.70 -13.14
C ILE A 168 -18.05 9.31 -13.26
N ASP A 169 -18.61 8.82 -12.17
CA ASP A 169 -19.44 7.62 -12.19
C ASP A 169 -20.67 7.88 -13.05
N GLY A 170 -20.78 7.21 -14.18
CA GLY A 170 -21.91 7.35 -15.06
C GLY A 170 -21.81 6.56 -16.35
N ARG A 171 -22.95 6.30 -16.97
CA ARG A 171 -23.00 5.70 -18.29
C ARG A 171 -22.55 6.72 -19.33
N ILE A 172 -21.49 6.44 -20.07
CA ILE A 172 -21.05 7.27 -21.19
C ILE A 172 -22.13 7.20 -22.29
N PRO A 173 -22.82 8.31 -22.60
CA PRO A 173 -23.80 8.31 -23.68
C PRO A 173 -23.08 8.10 -25.02
N ARG A 174 -23.60 7.21 -25.86
CA ARG A 174 -23.14 7.11 -27.23
C ARG A 174 -23.70 8.26 -28.03
N LEU A 175 -22.82 9.10 -28.57
CA LEU A 175 -23.19 10.22 -29.41
C LEU A 175 -22.99 9.84 -30.88
N ASP A 176 -23.76 10.45 -31.80
CA ASP A 176 -23.61 10.23 -33.24
C ASP A 176 -22.42 11.06 -33.75
N PRO A 177 -21.35 10.43 -34.31
CA PRO A 177 -20.21 11.15 -34.87
C PRO A 177 -20.61 12.12 -35.99
N ALA A 178 -21.71 11.91 -36.71
CA ALA A 178 -22.18 12.80 -37.76
C ALA A 178 -22.51 14.22 -37.26
N GLU A 179 -22.94 14.36 -36.01
CA GLU A 179 -23.25 15.64 -35.41
C GLU A 179 -22.00 16.46 -35.04
N TYR A 180 -20.82 15.87 -35.11
CA TYR A 180 -19.57 16.46 -34.63
C TYR A 180 -18.57 16.77 -35.73
N GLN A 181 -19.02 16.85 -37.00
CA GLN A 181 -18.16 17.14 -38.12
C GLN A 181 -17.89 18.64 -38.30
N GLY A 182 -16.63 19.00 -38.69
CA GLY A 182 -16.23 20.38 -38.96
C GLY A 182 -16.28 21.33 -37.77
N ARG A 183 -16.26 20.79 -36.55
CA ARG A 183 -16.42 21.54 -35.30
C ARG A 183 -15.12 22.20 -34.83
N THR A 184 -15.30 23.28 -34.04
CA THR A 184 -14.21 23.84 -33.24
C THR A 184 -14.23 23.20 -31.86
N TRP A 185 -13.19 22.45 -31.56
CA TRP A 185 -12.99 21.73 -30.30
C TRP A 185 -12.17 22.60 -29.36
N ALA A 186 -12.67 22.85 -28.15
CA ALA A 186 -11.96 23.65 -27.17
C ALA A 186 -11.34 22.76 -26.10
N THR A 187 -10.09 23.02 -25.75
CA THR A 187 -9.40 22.37 -24.63
C THR A 187 -8.55 23.38 -23.87
N ARG A 188 -8.14 23.03 -22.64
CA ARG A 188 -7.36 23.91 -21.79
C ARG A 188 -5.93 24.10 -22.30
N ARG A 189 -5.28 25.20 -21.94
CA ARG A 189 -3.97 25.63 -22.47
C ARG A 189 -2.80 24.68 -22.15
N ARG A 190 -2.81 23.99 -21.03
CA ARG A 190 -1.74 23.01 -20.71
C ARG A 190 -1.92 21.73 -21.51
N LEU A 191 -0.96 21.47 -22.40
CA LEU A 191 -0.90 20.25 -23.23
C LEU A 191 -0.37 19.08 -22.40
N TRP A 192 -1.27 18.33 -21.80
CA TRP A 192 -0.95 17.04 -21.16
C TRP A 192 -1.17 15.91 -22.18
N VAL A 193 -0.55 14.75 -21.92
CA VAL A 193 -0.59 13.60 -22.84
C VAL A 193 -2.02 13.19 -23.20
N ASP A 194 -2.94 13.21 -22.24
CA ASP A 194 -4.37 12.92 -22.40
C ASP A 194 -5.05 13.87 -23.41
N ARG A 195 -4.72 15.15 -23.38
CA ARG A 195 -5.30 16.17 -24.29
C ARG A 195 -4.78 16.03 -25.70
N VAL A 196 -3.50 15.72 -25.84
CA VAL A 196 -2.89 15.42 -27.15
C VAL A 196 -3.49 14.14 -27.73
N ALA A 197 -3.62 13.10 -26.90
CA ALA A 197 -4.26 11.85 -27.29
C ALA A 197 -5.73 12.05 -27.68
N SER A 198 -6.49 12.84 -26.92
CA SER A 198 -7.87 13.17 -27.24
C SER A 198 -7.99 13.95 -28.56
N ALA A 199 -7.14 14.95 -28.78
CA ALA A 199 -7.11 15.69 -30.03
C ALA A 199 -6.77 14.80 -31.24
N TRP A 200 -5.83 13.86 -31.07
CA TRP A 200 -5.50 12.88 -32.08
C TRP A 200 -6.68 11.93 -32.37
N LEU A 201 -7.35 11.41 -31.33
CA LEU A 201 -8.54 10.54 -31.47
C LEU A 201 -9.67 11.26 -32.21
N ILE A 202 -9.96 12.51 -31.84
CA ILE A 202 -10.98 13.32 -32.48
C ILE A 202 -10.65 13.46 -33.98
N ARG A 203 -9.45 13.90 -34.32
CA ARG A 203 -9.04 14.13 -35.68
C ARG A 203 -8.97 12.85 -36.53
N ARG A 204 -8.65 11.73 -35.90
CA ARG A 204 -8.51 10.43 -36.57
C ARG A 204 -9.83 9.71 -36.79
N PHE A 205 -10.74 9.76 -35.82
CA PHE A 205 -11.91 8.88 -35.78
C PHE A 205 -13.26 9.58 -35.74
N ILE A 206 -13.29 10.88 -35.36
CA ILE A 206 -14.55 11.61 -35.17
C ILE A 206 -14.70 12.71 -36.22
N ASP A 207 -13.78 13.65 -36.28
CA ASP A 207 -13.86 14.86 -37.11
C ASP A 207 -12.50 15.15 -37.76
N ARG A 208 -12.35 14.82 -39.05
CA ARG A 208 -11.10 15.01 -39.80
C ARG A 208 -10.73 16.47 -39.99
N ASP A 209 -11.74 17.35 -40.02
CA ASP A 209 -11.59 18.78 -40.20
C ASP A 209 -11.63 19.55 -38.89
N ALA A 210 -11.47 18.85 -37.76
CA ALA A 210 -11.47 19.43 -36.42
C ALA A 210 -10.46 20.56 -36.27
N ARG A 211 -10.95 21.68 -35.74
CA ARG A 211 -10.13 22.85 -35.36
C ARG A 211 -10.01 22.89 -33.86
N PHE A 212 -8.80 23.04 -33.32
CA PHE A 212 -8.58 23.08 -31.90
C PHE A 212 -8.33 24.50 -31.40
N ARG A 213 -9.00 24.87 -30.30
CA ARG A 213 -8.82 26.14 -29.62
C ARG A 213 -8.36 25.88 -28.17
N TRP A 214 -7.30 26.54 -27.80
CA TRP A 214 -6.71 26.43 -26.47
C TRP A 214 -7.30 27.54 -25.59
N LEU A 215 -8.05 27.17 -24.55
CA LEU A 215 -8.64 28.11 -23.61
C LEU A 215 -7.62 28.45 -22.51
N ALA A 216 -7.58 29.73 -22.12
CA ALA A 216 -6.70 30.24 -21.08
C ALA A 216 -7.07 29.70 -19.69
#